data_f359099887ce8af95e8145e28b1d07b1
#
_entry.id   f359099887ce8af95e8145e28b1d07b1
#
_cell.length_a   1.000
_cell.length_b   1.000
_cell.length_c   1.000
_cell.angle_alpha   90.00
_cell.angle_beta   90.00
_cell.angle_gamma   90.00
#
_symmetry.space_group_name_H-M   'P 1'
#
loop_
_entity.id
_entity.type
_entity.pdbx_description
1 polymer ?
#
loop_
_entity_poly.entity_id
_entity_poly.type
_entity_poly.pdbx_seq_one_letter_code
_entity_poly.pdbx_strand_id
1 'polypeptide(L)' 'MNKDINKGIIKVSPKALINSKWTKVEVSNQEKHFIITIVKFDEYQKVTECVIEAVMTKNTYAIDWRELKKINTWKMGWQ' A
#
# COMPACT_ATOMS: atom_id res chain seq x y z
N MET A 1 17.98 -12.55 19.13
CA MET A 1 16.95 -12.04 18.32
C MET A 1 17.50 -11.31 17.12
N ASN A 2 17.04 -11.70 16.06
CA ASN A 2 17.56 -11.17 14.82
C ASN A 2 16.53 -10.27 14.16
N LYS A 3 16.72 -8.98 14.28
CA LYS A 3 15.81 -8.03 13.68
C LYS A 3 16.05 -7.84 12.20
N ASP A 4 17.20 -8.28 11.73
CA ASP A 4 17.57 -8.01 10.35
C ASP A 4 16.80 -8.83 9.36
N ILE A 5 16.12 -9.89 9.81
CA ILE A 5 15.33 -10.68 8.89
C ILE A 5 14.19 -9.89 8.28
N ASN A 6 13.81 -8.75 8.92
CA ASN A 6 12.77 -7.90 8.38
C ASN A 6 13.31 -6.69 7.64
N LYS A 7 14.63 -6.61 7.53
CA LYS A 7 15.24 -5.51 6.84
C LYS A 7 14.85 -5.55 5.36
N GLY A 8 14.30 -4.47 4.85
CA GLY A 8 13.86 -4.40 3.47
C GLY A 8 12.46 -4.94 3.26
N ILE A 9 11.76 -5.31 4.34
CA ILE A 9 10.41 -5.83 4.26
C ILE A 9 9.47 -4.89 4.99
N ILE A 10 8.40 -4.48 4.31
CA ILE A 10 7.36 -3.68 4.91
C ILE A 10 6.30 -4.64 5.46
N LYS A 11 5.99 -4.50 6.74
CA LYS A 11 4.95 -5.31 7.35
C LYS A 11 3.60 -4.66 7.13
N VAL A 12 2.72 -5.36 6.45
CA VAL A 12 1.38 -4.85 6.16
C VAL A 12 0.37 -5.91 6.59
N SER A 13 -0.56 -5.49 7.44
CA SER A 13 -1.66 -6.34 7.86
C SER A 13 -2.86 -6.06 6.96
N PRO A 14 -3.53 -7.08 6.42
CA PRO A 14 -4.72 -6.84 5.60
C PRO A 14 -5.77 -6.00 6.32
N LYS A 15 -5.93 -6.17 7.61
CA LYS A 15 -6.94 -5.42 8.36
C LYS A 15 -6.57 -3.96 8.58
N ALA A 16 -5.31 -3.62 8.40
CA ALA A 16 -4.83 -2.26 8.57
C ALA A 16 -4.71 -1.51 7.24
N LEU A 17 -5.10 -2.14 6.13
CA LEU A 17 -4.95 -1.55 4.80
C LEU A 17 -5.83 -0.32 4.59
N ILE A 18 -7.11 -0.42 4.99
CA ILE A 18 -8.04 0.68 4.71
C ILE A 18 -7.56 1.98 5.36
N ASN A 19 -7.57 3.05 4.58
CA ASN A 19 -7.12 4.37 4.98
C ASN A 19 -5.62 4.47 5.27
N SER A 20 -4.84 3.43 4.97
CA SER A 20 -3.40 3.52 5.15
C SER A 20 -2.80 4.43 4.08
N LYS A 21 -1.73 5.12 4.45
CA LYS A 21 -1.08 6.13 3.62
C LYS A 21 0.25 5.61 3.11
N TRP A 22 0.55 5.94 1.86
CA TRP A 22 1.73 5.40 1.18
C TRP A 22 2.40 6.46 0.35
N THR A 23 3.70 6.30 0.15
CA THR A 23 4.50 7.17 -0.72
C THR A 23 5.14 6.31 -1.78
N LYS A 24 4.96 6.70 -3.04
CA LYS A 24 5.60 6.01 -4.16
C LYS A 24 7.05 6.42 -4.23
N VAL A 25 7.95 5.44 -4.34
CA VAL A 25 9.39 5.72 -4.38
C VAL A 25 9.75 6.42 -5.68
N GLU A 26 9.26 5.90 -6.82
CA GLU A 26 9.45 6.54 -8.10
C GLU A 26 8.18 7.25 -8.49
N VAL A 27 8.24 8.58 -8.49
CA VAL A 27 7.07 9.41 -8.77
C VAL A 27 6.83 9.46 -10.27
N SER A 28 5.57 9.22 -10.68
CA SER A 28 5.16 9.40 -12.07
C SER A 28 3.81 10.10 -12.06
N ASN A 29 3.50 10.82 -13.13
CA ASN A 29 2.26 11.58 -13.27
C ASN A 29 2.03 12.53 -12.10
N GLN A 30 3.12 12.97 -11.44
CA GLN A 30 3.05 13.82 -10.24
C GLN A 30 2.32 13.15 -9.09
N GLU A 31 2.25 11.83 -9.08
CA GLU A 31 1.57 11.06 -8.05
C GLU A 31 2.59 10.46 -7.11
N LYS A 32 2.73 11.08 -5.95
CA LYS A 32 3.68 10.64 -4.94
C LYS A 32 2.97 10.03 -3.73
N HIS A 33 1.93 10.69 -3.25
CA HIS A 33 1.24 10.29 -2.04
C HIS A 33 -0.08 9.60 -2.38
N PHE A 34 -0.34 8.50 -1.69
CA PHE A 34 -1.49 7.65 -1.97
C PHE A 34 -2.16 7.23 -0.67
N ILE A 35 -3.43 6.88 -0.77
CA ILE A 35 -4.19 6.35 0.35
C ILE A 35 -5.03 5.18 -0.15
N ILE A 36 -5.15 4.15 0.67
CA ILE A 36 -6.00 3.01 0.34
C ILE A 36 -7.45 3.38 0.66
N THR A 37 -8.32 3.30 -0.33
CA THR A 37 -9.71 3.76 -0.18
C THR A 37 -10.72 2.63 -0.15
N ILE A 38 -10.39 1.48 -0.75
CA ILE A 38 -11.30 0.34 -0.79
C ILE A 38 -10.51 -0.93 -0.50
N VAL A 39 -11.02 -1.74 0.43
CA VAL A 39 -10.49 -3.07 0.69
C VAL A 39 -11.69 -3.99 0.89
N LYS A 40 -11.75 -5.06 0.11
CA LYS A 40 -12.79 -6.05 0.24
C LYS A 40 -12.20 -7.39 0.60
N PHE A 41 -12.92 -8.15 1.40
CA PHE A 41 -12.51 -9.46 1.89
C PHE A 41 -13.53 -10.51 1.47
N ASP A 42 -13.07 -11.75 1.29
CA ASP A 42 -13.98 -12.86 1.09
C ASP A 42 -14.36 -13.48 2.44
N GLU A 43 -15.13 -14.58 2.39
CA GLU A 43 -15.59 -15.22 3.61
C GLU A 43 -14.44 -15.84 4.41
N TYR A 44 -13.28 -16.00 3.80
CA TYR A 44 -12.09 -16.54 4.47
C TYR A 44 -11.15 -15.43 4.96
N GLN A 45 -11.61 -14.18 4.94
CA GLN A 45 -10.83 -13.02 5.40
C GLN A 45 -9.63 -12.73 4.50
N LYS A 46 -9.70 -13.14 3.25
CA LYS A 46 -8.65 -12.82 2.28
C LYS A 46 -9.06 -11.59 1.48
N VAL A 47 -8.10 -10.73 1.18
CA VAL A 47 -8.35 -9.52 0.40
C VAL A 47 -8.67 -9.92 -1.04
N THR A 48 -9.85 -9.52 -1.50
CA THR A 48 -10.29 -9.78 -2.87
C THR A 48 -10.18 -8.53 -3.75
N GLU A 49 -10.19 -7.35 -3.13
CA GLU A 49 -10.05 -6.11 -3.88
C GLU A 49 -9.35 -5.08 -3.01
N CYS A 50 -8.42 -4.35 -3.62
CA CYS A 50 -7.72 -3.27 -2.95
C CYS A 50 -7.54 -2.14 -3.95
N VAL A 51 -8.01 -0.94 -3.59
CA VAL A 51 -7.93 0.23 -4.46
C VAL A 51 -7.14 1.31 -3.73
N ILE A 52 -6.18 1.89 -4.43
CA ILE A 52 -5.36 2.97 -3.92
C ILE A 52 -5.65 4.23 -4.73
N GLU A 53 -5.69 5.36 -4.06
CA GLU A 53 -6.01 6.65 -4.67
C GLU A 53 -4.84 7.60 -4.51
N ALA A 54 -4.45 8.23 -5.62
CA ALA A 54 -3.43 9.27 -5.59
C ALA A 54 -4.05 10.55 -5.01
N VAL A 55 -3.42 11.09 -3.99
CA VAL A 55 -3.98 12.24 -3.27
C VAL A 55 -4.10 13.46 -4.18
N MET A 56 -3.06 13.72 -4.97
CA MET A 56 -3.00 14.93 -5.78
C MET A 56 -3.98 14.90 -6.95
N THR A 57 -4.04 13.79 -7.69
CA THR A 57 -4.81 13.70 -8.92
C THR A 57 -6.20 13.10 -8.70
N LYS A 58 -6.40 12.40 -7.60
CA LYS A 58 -7.62 11.65 -7.29
C LYS A 58 -7.80 10.44 -8.20
N ASN A 59 -6.80 10.09 -8.98
CA ASN A 59 -6.84 8.87 -9.78
C ASN A 59 -6.81 7.65 -8.87
N THR A 60 -7.57 6.62 -9.24
CA THR A 60 -7.65 5.39 -8.45
C THR A 60 -7.12 4.23 -9.26
N TYR A 61 -6.51 3.29 -8.56
CA TYR A 61 -5.89 2.13 -9.18
C TYR A 61 -6.20 0.88 -8.37
N ALA A 62 -6.61 -0.18 -9.05
CA ALA A 62 -6.73 -1.48 -8.40
C ALA A 62 -5.33 -2.08 -8.31
N ILE A 63 -4.95 -2.55 -7.12
CA ILE A 63 -3.62 -3.12 -6.91
C ILE A 63 -3.74 -4.44 -6.17
N ASP A 64 -2.70 -5.26 -6.31
CA ASP A 64 -2.50 -6.39 -5.42
C ASP A 64 -1.87 -5.81 -4.17
N TRP A 65 -2.56 -5.93 -3.02
CA TRP A 65 -2.08 -5.30 -1.79
C TRP A 65 -0.68 -5.75 -1.39
N ARG A 66 -0.26 -6.92 -1.84
CA ARG A 66 1.09 -7.41 -1.53
C ARG A 66 2.17 -6.61 -2.21
N GLU A 67 1.82 -5.82 -3.23
CA GLU A 67 2.77 -4.89 -3.85
C GLU A 67 3.27 -3.86 -2.86
N LEU A 68 2.48 -3.54 -1.84
CA LEU A 68 2.86 -2.55 -0.84
C LEU A 68 4.04 -3.01 0.01
N LYS A 69 4.36 -4.30 -0.02
CA LYS A 69 5.49 -4.85 0.72
C LYS A 69 6.83 -4.62 0.01
N LYS A 70 6.79 -4.14 -1.23
CA LYS A 70 8.00 -3.93 -2.01
C LYS A 70 8.61 -2.59 -1.66
N ILE A 71 9.71 -2.63 -0.90
CA ILE A 71 10.34 -1.40 -0.40
C ILE A 71 10.93 -0.54 -1.50
N ASN A 72 11.21 -1.12 -2.67
CA ASN A 72 11.73 -0.36 -3.80
C ASN A 72 10.62 0.42 -4.51
N THR A 73 9.38 0.13 -4.21
CA THR A 73 8.23 0.76 -4.85
C THR A 73 7.48 1.67 -3.89
N TRP A 74 7.32 1.25 -2.64
CA TRP A 74 6.45 1.93 -1.68
C TRP A 74 7.14 2.18 -0.35
N LYS A 75 6.78 3.28 0.29
CA LYS A 75 7.13 3.59 1.68
C LYS A 75 5.87 3.84 2.46
N MET A 76 5.84 3.39 3.70
CA MET A 76 4.70 3.63 4.57
C MET A 76 4.61 5.09 4.94
N GLY A 77 3.36 5.57 5.04
CA GLY A 77 3.10 6.95 5.41
C GLY A 77 3.38 7.91 4.26
N TRP A 78 3.12 9.17 4.50
CA TRP A 78 3.43 10.21 3.52
C TRP A 78 4.76 10.87 3.91
N GLN A 79 5.71 10.75 3.01
CA GLN A 79 7.07 11.24 3.26
C GLN A 79 7.50 12.26 2.22
#